data_0ca457a181bdc8b1999ca973057dd21a
#
_entry.id   0ca457a181bdc8b1999ca973057dd21a
#
_cell.length_a   1.000
_cell.length_b   1.000
_cell.length_c   1.000
_cell.angle_alpha   90.00
_cell.angle_beta   90.00
_cell.angle_gamma   90.00
#
_symmetry.space_group_name_H-M   'P 1'
#
loop_
_entity.id
_entity.type
_entity.pdbx_description
1 polymer ?
#
loop_
_entity_poly.entity_id
_entity_poly.type
_entity_poly.pdbx_seq_one_letter_code
_entity_poly.pdbx_strand_id
1 'polypeptide(L)'
;MCIRDRENIMEEFVSNFIEEFRNLFINDKDIKSIIAIGDGIANLKKVGPELNITDKITRDQFRVLYHKVVETTPEVLSEKYGVPYERATLMLPMAIIYQSFLDNSRAEDIITPDVTFCDGIVADYMDKNGTLLLNKNFDEDIIASANSIAKKYKVNRKHTQNVTQNALDIFDSFKSVHGLGRRERLQLQIAAMLHSCGKFVNMNEGTMMSYHIIMSTEILGLSHKEREEIANIVKFNEYYLPSQTKAQVSLMTADYMKVAKLASILRLADVLDKSHRQKISDMKFSFKDYVLTMTVDTLNDITLEAGVFKTKTELFRKVFGVKPVLKQKRGL
;
A
#
# COMPACT_ATOMS: atom_id res chain seq x y z
N MET A 1 -20.93 -19.90 -32.66
CA MET A 1 -20.74 -18.47 -32.30
C MET A 1 -19.63 -17.93 -33.19
N CYS A 2 -19.91 -16.95 -34.04
CA CYS A 2 -18.93 -16.35 -34.94
C CYS A 2 -17.80 -15.66 -34.14
N ILE A 3 -16.59 -15.54 -34.72
CA ILE A 3 -15.46 -14.84 -34.08
C ILE A 3 -15.85 -13.42 -33.68
N ARG A 4 -16.56 -12.71 -34.56
CA ARG A 4 -17.11 -11.36 -34.30
C ARG A 4 -18.09 -11.28 -33.11
N ASP A 5 -18.91 -12.32 -32.92
CA ASP A 5 -19.85 -12.32 -31.79
C ASP A 5 -19.10 -12.45 -30.47
N ARG A 6 -17.99 -13.22 -30.44
CA ARG A 6 -17.13 -13.34 -29.25
C ARG A 6 -16.39 -12.03 -28.95
N GLU A 7 -15.84 -11.38 -29.97
CA GLU A 7 -15.17 -10.09 -29.87
C GLU A 7 -16.13 -9.07 -29.26
N ASN A 8 -17.31 -8.85 -29.84
CA ASN A 8 -18.28 -7.86 -29.38
C ASN A 8 -18.69 -8.08 -27.92
N ILE A 9 -18.96 -9.33 -27.51
CA ILE A 9 -19.32 -9.65 -26.12
C ILE A 9 -18.18 -9.35 -25.17
N MET A 10 -16.94 -9.67 -25.54
CA MET A 10 -15.76 -9.40 -24.72
C MET A 10 -15.46 -7.91 -24.65
N GLU A 11 -15.60 -7.18 -25.76
CA GLU A 11 -15.41 -5.72 -25.79
C GLU A 11 -16.43 -5.02 -24.90
N GLU A 12 -17.71 -5.39 -24.97
CA GLU A 12 -18.76 -4.83 -24.12
C GLU A 12 -18.45 -5.08 -22.63
N PHE A 13 -18.05 -6.32 -22.30
CA PHE A 13 -17.71 -6.68 -20.94
C PHE A 13 -16.48 -5.89 -20.42
N VAL A 14 -15.42 -5.81 -21.22
CA VAL A 14 -14.19 -5.09 -20.86
C VAL A 14 -14.42 -3.59 -20.78
N SER A 15 -15.22 -3.02 -21.71
CA SER A 15 -15.49 -1.59 -21.78
C SER A 15 -16.09 -1.04 -20.49
N ASN A 16 -17.03 -1.77 -19.87
CA ASN A 16 -17.64 -1.36 -18.61
C ASN A 16 -16.61 -1.19 -17.48
N PHE A 17 -15.68 -2.16 -17.33
CA PHE A 17 -14.62 -2.09 -16.32
C PHE A 17 -13.59 -0.99 -16.63
N ILE A 18 -13.22 -0.84 -17.89
CA ILE A 18 -12.24 0.16 -18.29
C ILE A 18 -12.80 1.58 -18.18
N GLU A 19 -14.09 1.79 -18.46
CA GLU A 19 -14.74 3.08 -18.28
C GLU A 19 -14.76 3.49 -16.79
N GLU A 20 -15.13 2.59 -15.90
CA GLU A 20 -15.08 2.84 -14.46
C GLU A 20 -13.63 3.11 -13.99
N PHE A 21 -12.68 2.30 -14.42
CA PHE A 21 -11.26 2.51 -14.12
C PHE A 21 -10.76 3.85 -14.65
N ARG A 22 -11.12 4.23 -15.87
CA ARG A 22 -10.80 5.53 -16.44
C ARG A 22 -11.32 6.67 -15.58
N ASN A 23 -12.58 6.62 -15.19
CA ASN A 23 -13.23 7.65 -14.38
C ASN A 23 -12.59 7.81 -13.00
N LEU A 24 -12.16 6.69 -12.38
CA LEU A 24 -11.55 6.69 -11.05
C LEU A 24 -10.07 7.03 -11.04
N PHE A 25 -9.31 6.65 -12.10
CA PHE A 25 -7.86 6.63 -12.03
C PHE A 25 -7.15 7.35 -13.18
N ILE A 26 -7.78 7.55 -14.33
CA ILE A 26 -7.15 8.08 -15.55
C ILE A 26 -7.57 9.52 -15.88
N ASN A 27 -8.85 9.89 -15.71
CA ASN A 27 -9.46 11.10 -16.28
C ASN A 27 -8.65 12.39 -16.18
N ASP A 28 -7.91 12.59 -15.09
CA ASP A 28 -7.14 13.82 -14.84
C ASP A 28 -5.63 13.62 -15.08
N LYS A 29 -5.24 12.52 -15.75
CA LYS A 29 -3.82 12.18 -15.92
C LYS A 29 -3.43 12.17 -17.40
N ASP A 30 -2.28 12.77 -17.70
CA ASP A 30 -1.65 12.72 -19.01
C ASP A 30 -0.77 11.44 -19.09
N ILE A 31 -1.42 10.30 -19.36
CA ILE A 31 -0.73 9.02 -19.54
C ILE A 31 -0.19 8.96 -20.97
N LYS A 32 1.12 8.95 -21.12
CA LYS A 32 1.80 8.94 -22.42
C LYS A 32 2.16 7.55 -22.91
N SER A 33 2.40 6.62 -22.00
CA SER A 33 2.80 5.25 -22.31
C SER A 33 2.17 4.25 -21.35
N ILE A 34 1.92 3.04 -21.83
CA ILE A 34 1.48 1.89 -21.04
C ILE A 34 2.68 0.95 -20.90
N ILE A 35 2.97 0.45 -19.71
CA ILE A 35 3.99 -0.57 -19.51
C ILE A 35 3.28 -1.91 -19.37
N ALA A 36 3.53 -2.83 -20.32
CA ALA A 36 2.96 -4.16 -20.34
C ALA A 36 4.01 -5.19 -19.89
N ILE A 37 3.71 -5.95 -18.85
CA ILE A 37 4.61 -6.95 -18.26
C ILE A 37 3.95 -8.33 -18.34
N GLY A 38 4.73 -9.36 -18.61
CA GLY A 38 4.33 -10.74 -18.57
C GLY A 38 4.15 -11.40 -19.93
N ASP A 39 3.82 -12.71 -19.91
CA ASP A 39 3.77 -13.58 -21.08
C ASP A 39 2.75 -13.15 -22.14
N GLY A 40 1.70 -12.44 -21.74
CA GLY A 40 0.63 -12.08 -22.64
C GLY A 40 1.07 -11.17 -23.76
N ILE A 41 1.75 -10.07 -23.41
CA ILE A 41 2.26 -9.13 -24.42
C ILE A 41 3.39 -9.75 -25.23
N ALA A 42 4.22 -10.61 -24.63
CA ALA A 42 5.27 -11.33 -25.32
C ALA A 42 4.70 -12.26 -26.41
N ASN A 43 3.57 -12.93 -26.14
CA ASN A 43 2.89 -13.76 -27.12
C ASN A 43 2.22 -12.92 -28.23
N LEU A 44 1.65 -11.78 -27.90
CA LEU A 44 1.09 -10.85 -28.90
C LEU A 44 2.16 -10.36 -29.89
N LYS A 45 3.38 -10.06 -29.42
CA LYS A 45 4.51 -9.66 -30.27
C LYS A 45 4.83 -10.72 -31.34
N LYS A 46 4.68 -12.02 -31.03
CA LYS A 46 4.97 -13.12 -31.98
C LYS A 46 4.05 -13.12 -33.20
N VAL A 47 2.85 -12.52 -33.12
CA VAL A 47 1.87 -12.49 -34.21
C VAL A 47 2.26 -11.49 -35.32
N GLY A 48 3.15 -10.57 -34.99
CA GLY A 48 3.59 -9.55 -35.95
C GLY A 48 5.11 -9.51 -36.14
N PRO A 49 5.78 -10.61 -36.53
CA PRO A 49 7.23 -10.60 -36.70
C PRO A 49 7.72 -9.57 -37.73
N GLU A 50 6.92 -9.27 -38.74
CA GLU A 50 7.22 -8.26 -39.75
C GLU A 50 7.21 -6.82 -39.22
N LEU A 51 6.64 -6.57 -38.06
CA LEU A 51 6.61 -5.25 -37.43
C LEU A 51 7.91 -4.89 -36.71
N ASN A 52 8.85 -5.82 -36.61
CA ASN A 52 10.14 -5.68 -35.94
C ASN A 52 10.03 -5.01 -34.55
N ILE A 53 9.05 -5.47 -33.77
CA ILE A 53 8.78 -4.93 -32.44
C ILE A 53 9.90 -5.37 -31.49
N THR A 54 10.56 -4.40 -30.87
CA THR A 54 11.55 -4.64 -29.81
C THR A 54 10.88 -4.49 -28.43
N ASP A 55 11.20 -3.43 -27.75
CA ASP A 55 10.75 -3.08 -26.38
C ASP A 55 9.59 -2.07 -26.36
N LYS A 56 9.12 -1.64 -27.54
CA LYS A 56 8.07 -0.65 -27.69
C LYS A 56 7.15 -0.98 -28.86
N ILE A 57 5.84 -0.88 -28.63
CA ILE A 57 4.78 -1.07 -29.62
C ILE A 57 4.04 0.25 -29.78
N THR A 58 4.08 0.86 -30.93
CA THR A 58 3.29 2.06 -31.21
C THR A 58 1.80 1.71 -31.33
N ARG A 59 0.92 2.69 -31.15
CA ARG A 59 -0.53 2.52 -31.30
C ARG A 59 -0.91 1.90 -32.66
N ASP A 60 -0.26 2.31 -33.74
CA ASP A 60 -0.52 1.77 -35.07
C ASP A 60 -0.02 0.34 -35.23
N GLN A 61 1.16 0.01 -34.71
CA GLN A 61 1.64 -1.37 -34.67
C GLN A 61 0.70 -2.26 -33.85
N PHE A 62 0.22 -1.78 -32.69
CA PHE A 62 -0.70 -2.55 -31.87
C PHE A 62 -2.03 -2.79 -32.57
N ARG A 63 -2.55 -1.80 -33.33
CA ARG A 63 -3.76 -1.97 -34.13
C ARG A 63 -3.62 -3.09 -35.17
N VAL A 64 -2.46 -3.20 -35.81
CA VAL A 64 -2.17 -4.30 -36.74
C VAL A 64 -2.18 -5.66 -36.02
N LEU A 65 -1.54 -5.74 -34.84
CA LEU A 65 -1.56 -6.96 -34.01
C LEU A 65 -2.98 -7.34 -33.60
N TYR A 66 -3.76 -6.36 -33.15
CA TYR A 66 -5.16 -6.53 -32.74
C TYR A 66 -5.99 -7.17 -33.87
N HIS A 67 -5.98 -6.57 -35.06
CA HIS A 67 -6.73 -7.11 -36.21
C HIS A 67 -6.30 -8.53 -36.56
N LYS A 68 -5.01 -8.83 -36.54
CA LYS A 68 -4.53 -10.20 -36.79
C LYS A 68 -5.05 -11.21 -35.78
N VAL A 69 -5.08 -10.84 -34.50
CA VAL A 69 -5.61 -11.71 -33.44
C VAL A 69 -7.11 -11.92 -33.57
N VAL A 70 -7.85 -10.86 -33.91
CA VAL A 70 -9.32 -10.93 -34.13
C VAL A 70 -9.67 -11.81 -35.33
N GLU A 71 -8.92 -11.71 -36.40
CA GLU A 71 -9.19 -12.45 -37.66
C GLU A 71 -8.70 -13.91 -37.64
N THR A 72 -7.98 -14.30 -36.59
CA THR A 72 -7.29 -15.61 -36.56
C THR A 72 -7.80 -16.46 -35.39
N THR A 73 -8.05 -17.75 -35.65
CA THR A 73 -8.47 -18.68 -34.60
C THR A 73 -7.29 -19.08 -33.68
N PRO A 74 -7.54 -19.50 -32.43
CA PRO A 74 -6.48 -19.94 -31.51
C PRO A 74 -5.63 -21.08 -32.07
N GLU A 75 -6.22 -21.99 -32.84
CA GLU A 75 -5.51 -23.11 -33.48
C GLU A 75 -4.47 -22.57 -34.47
N VAL A 76 -4.87 -21.65 -35.32
CA VAL A 76 -3.99 -21.03 -36.34
C VAL A 76 -2.92 -20.16 -35.67
N LEU A 77 -3.28 -19.44 -34.60
CA LEU A 77 -2.30 -18.67 -33.82
C LEU A 77 -1.24 -19.59 -33.19
N SER A 78 -1.67 -20.74 -32.68
CA SER A 78 -0.78 -21.74 -32.09
C SER A 78 0.18 -22.34 -33.14
N GLU A 79 -0.36 -22.80 -34.25
CA GLU A 79 0.42 -23.48 -35.29
C GLU A 79 1.37 -22.51 -36.03
N LYS A 80 0.86 -21.34 -36.42
CA LYS A 80 1.61 -20.42 -37.26
C LYS A 80 2.69 -19.64 -36.51
N TYR A 81 2.41 -19.26 -35.25
CA TYR A 81 3.31 -18.38 -34.48
C TYR A 81 4.00 -19.08 -33.30
N GLY A 82 3.82 -20.40 -33.17
CA GLY A 82 4.48 -21.19 -32.13
C GLY A 82 4.06 -20.80 -30.70
N VAL A 83 2.82 -20.32 -30.55
CA VAL A 83 2.25 -19.99 -29.23
C VAL A 83 1.55 -21.23 -28.67
N PRO A 84 1.80 -21.65 -27.42
CA PRO A 84 1.04 -22.75 -26.82
C PRO A 84 -0.46 -22.53 -26.93
N TYR A 85 -1.23 -23.55 -27.30
CA TYR A 85 -2.67 -23.43 -27.56
C TYR A 85 -3.45 -22.75 -26.40
N GLU A 86 -3.15 -23.13 -25.17
CA GLU A 86 -3.74 -22.52 -23.97
C GLU A 86 -3.47 -21.01 -23.87
N ARG A 87 -2.33 -20.56 -24.35
CA ARG A 87 -1.98 -19.13 -24.41
C ARG A 87 -2.65 -18.45 -25.61
N ALA A 88 -2.76 -19.15 -26.74
CA ALA A 88 -3.43 -18.64 -27.93
C ALA A 88 -4.91 -18.33 -27.67
N THR A 89 -5.61 -19.14 -26.86
CA THR A 89 -7.01 -18.88 -26.47
C THR A 89 -7.19 -17.59 -25.66
N LEU A 90 -6.15 -17.13 -24.97
CA LEU A 90 -6.16 -15.90 -24.15
C LEU A 90 -5.72 -14.65 -24.92
N MET A 91 -5.24 -14.79 -26.17
CA MET A 91 -4.69 -13.67 -26.90
C MET A 91 -5.75 -12.63 -27.28
N LEU A 92 -6.94 -13.09 -27.67
CA LEU A 92 -8.04 -12.17 -28.00
C LEU A 92 -8.49 -11.32 -26.81
N PRO A 93 -8.85 -11.87 -25.64
CA PRO A 93 -9.21 -11.05 -24.49
C PRO A 93 -8.07 -10.10 -24.04
N MET A 94 -6.82 -10.53 -24.15
CA MET A 94 -5.69 -9.67 -23.82
C MET A 94 -5.53 -8.52 -24.81
N ALA A 95 -5.69 -8.80 -26.12
CA ALA A 95 -5.64 -7.76 -27.15
C ALA A 95 -6.75 -6.72 -26.94
N ILE A 96 -7.95 -7.16 -26.61
CA ILE A 96 -9.10 -6.28 -26.28
C ILE A 96 -8.78 -5.39 -25.09
N ILE A 97 -8.22 -5.95 -24.02
CA ILE A 97 -7.85 -5.18 -22.82
C ILE A 97 -6.83 -4.10 -23.17
N TYR A 98 -5.74 -4.43 -23.86
CA TYR A 98 -4.72 -3.45 -24.25
C TYR A 98 -5.28 -2.38 -25.21
N GLN A 99 -6.12 -2.78 -26.19
CA GLN A 99 -6.77 -1.82 -27.10
C GLN A 99 -7.65 -0.87 -26.30
N SER A 100 -8.45 -1.39 -25.36
CA SER A 100 -9.34 -0.59 -24.52
C SER A 100 -8.56 0.41 -23.66
N PHE A 101 -7.40 0.03 -23.08
CA PHE A 101 -6.53 0.98 -22.38
C PHE A 101 -5.93 2.04 -23.30
N LEU A 102 -5.50 1.67 -24.48
CA LEU A 102 -5.02 2.65 -25.48
C LEU A 102 -6.13 3.64 -25.84
N ASP A 103 -7.35 3.18 -26.11
CA ASP A 103 -8.45 4.03 -26.53
C ASP A 103 -8.96 4.94 -25.42
N ASN A 104 -8.91 4.48 -24.17
CA ASN A 104 -9.33 5.24 -23.00
C ASN A 104 -8.22 6.06 -22.32
N SER A 105 -7.03 6.10 -22.91
CA SER A 105 -5.90 6.92 -22.46
C SER A 105 -5.33 7.75 -23.60
N ARG A 106 -4.43 8.68 -23.27
CA ARG A 106 -3.64 9.42 -24.27
C ARG A 106 -2.33 8.72 -24.63
N ALA A 107 -2.17 7.46 -24.23
CA ALA A 107 -0.95 6.71 -24.48
C ALA A 107 -0.71 6.52 -25.98
N GLU A 108 0.48 6.83 -26.42
CA GLU A 108 0.90 6.70 -27.82
C GLU A 108 1.54 5.34 -28.09
N ASP A 109 1.95 4.64 -27.04
CA ASP A 109 2.68 3.39 -27.13
C ASP A 109 2.51 2.47 -25.89
N ILE A 110 2.91 1.21 -26.09
CA ILE A 110 3.05 0.20 -25.06
C ILE A 110 4.53 -0.17 -24.96
N ILE A 111 5.14 0.05 -23.81
CA ILE A 111 6.50 -0.38 -23.49
C ILE A 111 6.44 -1.83 -23.00
N THR A 112 7.29 -2.68 -23.57
CA THR A 112 7.32 -4.13 -23.29
C THR A 112 8.73 -4.53 -22.85
N PRO A 113 9.07 -4.44 -21.57
CA PRO A 113 10.43 -4.68 -21.09
C PRO A 113 10.87 -6.15 -21.13
N ASP A 114 10.06 -7.04 -21.70
CA ASP A 114 10.32 -8.48 -21.84
C ASP A 114 10.72 -9.19 -20.52
N VAL A 115 10.09 -8.73 -19.40
CA VAL A 115 10.24 -9.35 -18.09
C VAL A 115 8.96 -10.07 -17.69
N THR A 116 9.13 -11.15 -16.95
CA THR A 116 8.05 -11.98 -16.45
C THR A 116 7.91 -11.86 -14.93
N PHE A 117 6.83 -12.40 -14.39
CA PHE A 117 6.66 -12.51 -12.95
C PHE A 117 7.77 -13.36 -12.30
N CYS A 118 8.24 -14.41 -12.99
CA CYS A 118 9.33 -15.25 -12.51
C CYS A 118 10.65 -14.46 -12.38
N ASP A 119 10.94 -13.57 -13.32
CA ASP A 119 12.14 -12.72 -13.25
C ASP A 119 12.09 -11.82 -12.02
N GLY A 120 10.92 -11.30 -11.69
CA GLY A 120 10.71 -10.51 -10.47
C GLY A 120 10.95 -11.31 -9.19
N ILE A 121 10.46 -12.56 -9.12
CA ILE A 121 10.69 -13.47 -7.98
C ILE A 121 12.19 -13.79 -7.83
N VAL A 122 12.86 -14.10 -8.93
CA VAL A 122 14.30 -14.40 -8.94
C VAL A 122 15.10 -13.17 -8.48
N ALA A 123 14.76 -11.97 -8.99
CA ALA A 123 15.41 -10.73 -8.60
C ALA A 123 15.24 -10.44 -7.09
N ASP A 124 14.03 -10.59 -6.55
CA ASP A 124 13.76 -10.44 -5.11
C ASP A 124 14.54 -11.44 -4.25
N TYR A 125 14.61 -12.69 -4.70
CA TYR A 125 15.40 -13.72 -4.03
C TYR A 125 16.90 -13.40 -4.02
N MET A 126 17.44 -12.95 -5.16
CA MET A 126 18.86 -12.61 -5.31
C MET A 126 19.22 -11.35 -4.47
N ASP A 127 18.34 -10.36 -4.41
CA ASP A 127 18.54 -9.17 -3.58
C ASP A 127 18.56 -9.53 -2.08
N LYS A 128 17.61 -10.35 -1.63
CA LYS A 128 17.56 -10.84 -0.24
C LYS A 128 18.80 -11.63 0.18
N ASN A 129 19.42 -12.35 -0.77
CA ASN A 129 20.66 -13.11 -0.53
C ASN A 129 21.94 -12.31 -0.80
N GLY A 130 21.82 -11.02 -1.15
CA GLY A 130 22.97 -10.15 -1.41
C GLY A 130 23.72 -10.46 -2.72
N THR A 131 23.17 -11.30 -3.58
CA THR A 131 23.76 -11.66 -4.89
C THR A 131 23.52 -10.59 -5.94
N LEU A 132 22.37 -9.92 -5.86
CA LEU A 132 21.99 -8.78 -6.69
C LEU A 132 21.66 -7.62 -5.74
N LEU A 133 22.33 -6.50 -5.88
CA LEU A 133 21.98 -5.29 -5.15
C LEU A 133 21.02 -4.46 -6.02
N LEU A 134 19.74 -4.65 -5.80
CA LEU A 134 18.76 -3.71 -6.30
C LEU A 134 18.90 -2.44 -5.46
N ASN A 135 19.56 -1.41 -6.00
CA ASN A 135 19.71 -0.09 -5.33
C ASN A 135 18.34 0.62 -5.16
N LYS A 136 17.28 -0.13 -4.91
CA LYS A 136 15.91 0.37 -4.77
C LYS A 136 15.38 0.06 -3.37
N ASN A 137 14.94 1.11 -2.69
CA ASN A 137 14.28 0.98 -1.40
C ASN A 137 12.77 0.81 -1.60
N PHE A 138 12.29 -0.42 -1.68
CA PHE A 138 10.86 -0.72 -1.81
C PHE A 138 10.00 -0.16 -0.67
N ASP A 139 10.58 0.12 0.49
CA ASP A 139 9.86 0.77 1.59
C ASP A 139 9.37 2.17 1.20
N GLU A 140 10.11 2.88 0.33
CA GLU A 140 9.70 4.20 -0.20
C GLU A 140 8.47 4.10 -1.10
N ASP A 141 8.36 3.05 -1.90
CA ASP A 141 7.19 2.82 -2.75
C ASP A 141 5.93 2.52 -1.90
N ILE A 142 6.10 1.75 -0.81
CA ILE A 142 5.03 1.48 0.16
C ILE A 142 4.58 2.79 0.83
N ILE A 143 5.52 3.62 1.26
CA ILE A 143 5.24 4.92 1.88
C ILE A 143 4.56 5.86 0.87
N ALA A 144 5.00 5.88 -0.38
CA ALA A 144 4.37 6.67 -1.44
C ALA A 144 2.93 6.23 -1.71
N SER A 145 2.67 4.91 -1.72
CA SER A 145 1.33 4.35 -1.85
C SER A 145 0.42 4.79 -0.68
N ALA A 146 0.91 4.68 0.56
CA ALA A 146 0.17 5.15 1.73
C ALA A 146 -0.09 6.67 1.70
N ASN A 147 0.87 7.48 1.26
CA ASN A 147 0.69 8.92 1.05
C ASN A 147 -0.40 9.24 0.02
N SER A 148 -0.50 8.45 -1.05
CA SER A 148 -1.55 8.60 -2.06
C SER A 148 -2.93 8.33 -1.48
N ILE A 149 -3.07 7.30 -0.63
CA ILE A 149 -4.30 6.99 0.10
C ILE A 149 -4.64 8.14 1.06
N ALA A 150 -3.69 8.58 1.88
CA ALA A 150 -3.89 9.69 2.82
C ALA A 150 -4.35 10.97 2.09
N LYS A 151 -3.79 11.27 0.92
CA LYS A 151 -4.20 12.40 0.06
C LYS A 151 -5.63 12.21 -0.48
N LYS A 152 -5.96 11.01 -0.98
CA LYS A 152 -7.30 10.68 -1.50
C LYS A 152 -8.38 10.91 -0.44
N TYR A 153 -8.12 10.52 0.80
CA TYR A 153 -9.04 10.70 1.93
C TYR A 153 -8.83 12.00 2.71
N LYS A 154 -8.14 12.99 2.13
CA LYS A 154 -7.96 14.34 2.67
C LYS A 154 -7.53 14.39 4.14
N VAL A 155 -6.62 13.51 4.52
CA VAL A 155 -6.08 13.44 5.89
C VAL A 155 -5.41 14.77 6.26
N ASN A 156 -5.56 15.20 7.51
CA ASN A 156 -4.85 16.37 8.02
C ASN A 156 -3.34 16.13 8.04
N ARG A 157 -2.66 16.64 7.01
CA ARG A 157 -1.24 16.37 6.75
C ARG A 157 -0.33 16.74 7.92
N LYS A 158 -0.55 17.91 8.55
CA LYS A 158 0.31 18.38 9.65
C LYS A 158 0.18 17.47 10.87
N HIS A 159 -1.05 17.15 11.26
CA HIS A 159 -1.32 16.24 12.36
C HIS A 159 -0.73 14.85 12.07
N THR A 160 -1.01 14.29 10.92
CA THR A 160 -0.52 12.93 10.56
C THR A 160 0.99 12.86 10.51
N GLN A 161 1.68 13.87 9.97
CA GLN A 161 3.13 13.93 9.98
C GLN A 161 3.69 13.97 11.41
N ASN A 162 3.09 14.76 12.28
CA ASN A 162 3.51 14.86 13.68
C ASN A 162 3.27 13.54 14.44
N VAL A 163 2.10 12.92 14.27
CA VAL A 163 1.80 11.61 14.86
C VAL A 163 2.75 10.53 14.34
N THR A 164 3.05 10.54 13.04
CA THR A 164 4.00 9.59 12.45
C THR A 164 5.39 9.76 13.05
N GLN A 165 5.89 10.99 13.16
CA GLN A 165 7.19 11.26 13.75
C GLN A 165 7.22 10.83 15.22
N ASN A 166 6.23 11.22 16.01
CA ASN A 166 6.11 10.82 17.42
C ASN A 166 6.10 9.29 17.57
N ALA A 167 5.37 8.57 16.72
CA ALA A 167 5.31 7.11 16.76
C ALA A 167 6.67 6.47 16.49
N LEU A 168 7.39 6.98 15.49
CA LEU A 168 8.71 6.49 15.12
C LEU A 168 9.75 6.83 16.20
N ASP A 169 9.70 8.02 16.79
CA ASP A 169 10.60 8.42 17.88
C ASP A 169 10.39 7.54 19.12
N ILE A 170 9.14 7.26 19.50
CA ILE A 170 8.84 6.31 20.59
C ILE A 170 9.37 4.93 20.24
N PHE A 171 9.11 4.43 19.03
CA PHE A 171 9.58 3.13 18.58
C PHE A 171 11.12 3.03 18.67
N ASP A 172 11.82 3.98 18.06
CA ASP A 172 13.29 3.96 17.97
C ASP A 172 13.96 4.12 19.35
N SER A 173 13.38 4.96 20.24
CA SER A 173 13.90 5.14 21.61
C SER A 173 13.74 3.90 22.51
N PHE A 174 12.83 3.00 22.16
CA PHE A 174 12.46 1.85 22.96
C PHE A 174 12.82 0.49 22.31
N LYS A 175 13.67 0.53 21.29
CA LYS A 175 14.03 -0.62 20.46
C LYS A 175 14.61 -1.79 21.24
N SER A 176 15.39 -1.52 22.29
CA SER A 176 16.01 -2.56 23.15
C SER A 176 14.97 -3.37 23.94
N VAL A 177 13.76 -2.87 24.13
CA VAL A 177 12.72 -3.49 24.94
C VAL A 177 11.64 -4.17 24.09
N HIS A 178 11.21 -3.54 22.99
CA HIS A 178 10.10 -4.10 22.21
C HIS A 178 10.52 -5.28 21.32
N GLY A 179 11.80 -5.39 20.93
CA GLY A 179 12.33 -6.50 20.14
C GLY A 179 11.77 -6.59 18.72
N LEU A 180 11.22 -5.47 18.16
CA LEU A 180 10.66 -5.38 16.81
C LEU A 180 11.72 -4.84 15.84
N GLY A 181 11.60 -5.22 14.55
CA GLY A 181 12.57 -4.88 13.52
C GLY A 181 12.14 -3.73 12.59
N ARG A 182 12.87 -3.62 11.48
CA ARG A 182 12.64 -2.58 10.46
C ARG A 182 11.25 -2.70 9.80
N ARG A 183 10.77 -3.94 9.57
CA ARG A 183 9.48 -4.15 8.90
C ARG A 183 8.31 -3.72 9.78
N GLU A 184 8.37 -3.99 11.09
CA GLU A 184 7.37 -3.54 12.06
C GLU A 184 7.41 -2.01 12.23
N ARG A 185 8.59 -1.40 12.14
CA ARG A 185 8.72 0.05 12.12
C ARG A 185 8.00 0.68 10.92
N LEU A 186 8.14 0.07 9.74
CA LEU A 186 7.40 0.48 8.54
C LEU A 186 5.90 0.31 8.71
N GLN A 187 5.44 -0.82 9.26
CA GLN A 187 4.01 -1.04 9.54
C GLN A 187 3.44 0.03 10.48
N LEU A 188 4.18 0.39 11.53
CA LEU A 188 3.79 1.48 12.43
C LEU A 188 3.71 2.83 11.69
N GLN A 189 4.68 3.11 10.83
CA GLN A 189 4.71 4.32 10.01
C GLN A 189 3.45 4.41 9.12
N ILE A 190 3.12 3.35 8.40
CA ILE A 190 1.93 3.31 7.55
C ILE A 190 0.65 3.42 8.38
N ALA A 191 0.56 2.74 9.51
CA ALA A 191 -0.58 2.85 10.43
C ALA A 191 -0.76 4.30 10.92
N ALA A 192 0.33 4.98 11.31
CA ALA A 192 0.30 6.38 11.72
C ALA A 192 -0.10 7.32 10.57
N MET A 193 0.32 7.05 9.34
CA MET A 193 -0.07 7.83 8.16
C MET A 193 -1.55 7.70 7.82
N LEU A 194 -2.16 6.54 8.09
CA LEU A 194 -3.52 6.22 7.67
C LEU A 194 -4.55 6.21 8.82
N HIS A 195 -4.13 6.42 10.08
CA HIS A 195 -4.99 6.25 11.26
C HIS A 195 -6.27 7.09 11.22
N SER A 196 -6.27 8.21 10.54
CA SER A 196 -7.40 9.14 10.49
C SER A 196 -8.09 9.26 9.13
N CYS A 197 -7.74 8.41 8.14
CA CYS A 197 -8.29 8.49 6.78
C CYS A 197 -9.80 8.22 6.73
N GLY A 198 -10.33 7.43 7.65
CA GLY A 198 -11.76 7.12 7.75
C GLY A 198 -12.63 8.30 8.19
N LYS A 199 -12.07 9.34 8.80
CA LYS A 199 -12.80 10.56 9.16
C LYS A 199 -13.40 11.27 7.94
N PHE A 200 -12.83 11.05 6.76
CA PHE A 200 -13.39 11.52 5.50
C PHE A 200 -14.75 10.88 5.18
N VAL A 201 -14.95 9.64 5.58
CA VAL A 201 -16.19 8.89 5.34
C VAL A 201 -17.20 9.14 6.47
N ASN A 202 -16.74 9.02 7.73
CA ASN A 202 -17.58 9.21 8.90
C ASN A 202 -16.73 9.76 10.07
N MET A 203 -17.06 10.94 10.56
CA MET A 203 -16.31 11.61 11.64
C MET A 203 -16.41 10.85 12.98
N ASN A 204 -17.58 10.25 13.28
CA ASN A 204 -17.82 9.56 14.55
C ASN A 204 -17.19 8.16 14.56
N GLU A 205 -17.24 7.46 13.43
CA GLU A 205 -16.71 6.09 13.27
C GLU A 205 -15.37 6.09 12.50
N GLY A 206 -14.65 7.21 12.52
CA GLY A 206 -13.46 7.44 11.71
C GLY A 206 -12.42 6.33 11.82
N THR A 207 -12.18 5.81 13.01
CA THR A 207 -11.20 4.74 13.25
C THR A 207 -11.63 3.41 12.60
N MET A 208 -12.93 3.03 12.70
CA MET A 208 -13.45 1.85 12.03
C MET A 208 -13.46 2.01 10.51
N MET A 209 -13.80 3.21 10.02
CA MET A 209 -13.72 3.48 8.59
C MET A 209 -12.28 3.44 8.09
N SER A 210 -11.30 3.90 8.89
CA SER A 210 -9.87 3.76 8.55
C SER A 210 -9.47 2.28 8.44
N TYR A 211 -9.91 1.43 9.37
CA TYR A 211 -9.71 -0.02 9.29
C TYR A 211 -10.25 -0.59 7.98
N HIS A 212 -11.50 -0.28 7.62
CA HIS A 212 -12.12 -0.79 6.39
C HIS A 212 -11.44 -0.26 5.13
N ILE A 213 -11.04 1.01 5.09
CA ILE A 213 -10.29 1.59 3.97
C ILE A 213 -8.97 0.84 3.77
N ILE A 214 -8.20 0.61 4.84
CA ILE A 214 -6.92 -0.10 4.77
C ILE A 214 -7.11 -1.54 4.29
N MET A 215 -8.14 -2.24 4.82
CA MET A 215 -8.44 -3.62 4.40
C MET A 215 -8.88 -3.73 2.94
N SER A 216 -9.61 -2.73 2.43
CA SER A 216 -10.18 -2.73 1.07
C SER A 216 -9.25 -2.12 0.01
N THR A 217 -8.13 -1.50 0.42
CA THR A 217 -7.21 -0.84 -0.50
C THR A 217 -5.93 -1.66 -0.63
N GLU A 218 -5.48 -1.91 -1.85
CA GLU A 218 -4.18 -2.51 -2.07
C GLU A 218 -3.07 -1.48 -1.86
N ILE A 219 -2.08 -1.84 -1.05
CA ILE A 219 -0.85 -1.09 -0.85
C ILE A 219 0.27 -1.95 -1.42
N LEU A 220 0.82 -1.53 -2.56
CA LEU A 220 1.87 -2.27 -3.24
C LEU A 220 3.06 -2.50 -2.31
N GLY A 221 3.54 -3.74 -2.27
CA GLY A 221 4.65 -4.14 -1.40
C GLY A 221 4.25 -4.59 0.01
N LEU A 222 2.95 -4.59 0.34
CA LEU A 222 2.41 -5.20 1.55
C LEU A 222 1.64 -6.48 1.21
N SER A 223 1.91 -7.54 1.96
CA SER A 223 1.08 -8.75 1.93
C SER A 223 -0.31 -8.49 2.55
N HIS A 224 -1.27 -9.36 2.26
CA HIS A 224 -2.60 -9.29 2.88
C HIS A 224 -2.51 -9.31 4.42
N LYS A 225 -1.64 -10.16 4.97
CA LYS A 225 -1.39 -10.27 6.41
C LYS A 225 -0.86 -8.96 7.01
N GLU A 226 0.13 -8.33 6.38
CA GLU A 226 0.68 -7.06 6.85
C GLU A 226 -0.35 -5.93 6.79
N ARG A 227 -1.18 -5.92 5.75
CA ARG A 227 -2.29 -4.96 5.63
C ARG A 227 -3.33 -5.16 6.74
N GLU A 228 -3.67 -6.41 7.07
CA GLU A 228 -4.53 -6.75 8.20
C GLU A 228 -3.93 -6.30 9.54
N GLU A 229 -2.63 -6.51 9.74
CA GLU A 229 -1.90 -6.05 10.93
C GLU A 229 -1.98 -4.53 11.05
N ILE A 230 -1.69 -3.79 9.98
CA ILE A 230 -1.76 -2.32 9.95
C ILE A 230 -3.18 -1.82 10.23
N ALA A 231 -4.18 -2.42 9.62
CA ALA A 231 -5.59 -2.08 9.87
C ALA A 231 -5.97 -2.28 11.33
N ASN A 232 -5.53 -3.39 11.95
CA ASN A 232 -5.77 -3.66 13.36
C ASN A 232 -4.98 -2.74 14.29
N ILE A 233 -3.76 -2.34 13.95
CA ILE A 233 -3.00 -1.31 14.69
C ILE A 233 -3.81 -0.01 14.74
N VAL A 234 -4.38 0.41 13.60
CA VAL A 234 -5.23 1.59 13.53
C VAL A 234 -6.51 1.41 14.34
N LYS A 235 -7.20 0.29 14.21
CA LYS A 235 -8.42 -0.02 14.97
C LYS A 235 -8.17 0.07 16.47
N PHE A 236 -7.12 -0.57 16.96
CA PHE A 236 -6.80 -0.61 18.39
C PHE A 236 -6.08 0.64 18.90
N ASN A 237 -5.88 1.65 18.08
CA ASN A 237 -5.51 2.99 18.53
C ASN A 237 -6.60 3.59 19.46
N GLU A 238 -7.86 3.40 19.14
CA GLU A 238 -8.98 3.93 19.94
C GLU A 238 -9.81 2.83 20.62
N TYR A 239 -10.04 1.71 19.92
CA TYR A 239 -10.86 0.62 20.45
C TYR A 239 -10.11 -0.24 21.47
N TYR A 240 -10.90 -0.89 22.29
CA TYR A 240 -10.37 -1.88 23.25
C TYR A 240 -9.74 -3.06 22.51
N LEU A 241 -8.52 -3.41 22.89
CA LEU A 241 -7.87 -4.62 22.40
C LEU A 241 -8.40 -5.81 23.20
N PRO A 242 -9.10 -6.76 22.57
CA PRO A 242 -9.62 -7.95 23.28
C PRO A 242 -8.46 -8.81 23.79
N SER A 243 -8.72 -9.66 24.79
CA SER A 243 -7.74 -10.65 25.25
C SER A 243 -7.34 -11.59 24.10
N GLN A 244 -6.13 -12.13 24.17
CA GLN A 244 -5.57 -13.01 23.14
C GLN A 244 -6.50 -14.19 22.81
N THR A 245 -7.15 -14.80 23.80
CA THR A 245 -8.13 -15.88 23.60
C THR A 245 -9.38 -15.47 22.83
N LYS A 246 -9.80 -14.21 22.91
CA LYS A 246 -10.93 -13.66 22.14
C LYS A 246 -10.52 -13.12 20.78
N ALA A 247 -9.25 -12.72 20.62
CA ALA A 247 -8.70 -12.25 19.36
C ALA A 247 -8.35 -13.39 18.38
N GLN A 248 -8.27 -14.62 18.84
CA GLN A 248 -7.96 -15.81 18.02
C GLN A 248 -8.94 -16.05 16.86
N VAL A 249 -10.07 -15.38 16.84
CA VAL A 249 -11.04 -15.48 15.70
C VAL A 249 -10.59 -14.67 14.48
N SER A 250 -9.70 -13.69 14.64
CA SER A 250 -9.26 -12.80 13.53
C SER A 250 -7.76 -12.63 13.40
N LEU A 251 -6.96 -12.95 14.42
CA LEU A 251 -5.51 -12.78 14.41
C LEU A 251 -4.81 -14.05 14.89
N MET A 252 -3.78 -14.49 14.19
CA MET A 252 -2.88 -15.55 14.69
C MET A 252 -2.13 -15.07 15.95
N THR A 253 -1.82 -15.99 16.88
CA THR A 253 -1.21 -15.65 18.18
C THR A 253 0.08 -14.81 18.06
N ALA A 254 0.91 -15.10 17.07
CA ALA A 254 2.15 -14.33 16.82
C ALA A 254 1.88 -12.88 16.41
N ASP A 255 0.80 -12.65 15.68
CA ASP A 255 0.44 -11.33 15.17
C ASP A 255 -0.23 -10.46 16.23
N TYR A 256 -0.92 -11.09 17.19
CA TYR A 256 -1.57 -10.37 18.29
C TYR A 256 -0.59 -9.53 19.10
N MET A 257 0.54 -10.08 19.52
CA MET A 257 1.53 -9.35 20.32
C MET A 257 2.21 -8.24 19.52
N LYS A 258 2.46 -8.46 18.25
CA LYS A 258 2.99 -7.44 17.34
C LYS A 258 2.00 -6.28 17.20
N VAL A 259 0.75 -6.58 16.87
CA VAL A 259 -0.33 -5.58 16.75
C VAL A 259 -0.53 -4.83 18.08
N ALA A 260 -0.54 -5.52 19.22
CA ALA A 260 -0.69 -4.92 20.53
C ALA A 260 0.46 -3.93 20.85
N LYS A 261 1.70 -4.31 20.55
CA LYS A 261 2.87 -3.46 20.75
C LYS A 261 2.77 -2.20 19.89
N LEU A 262 2.53 -2.35 18.57
CA LEU A 262 2.48 -1.23 17.65
C LEU A 262 1.26 -0.32 17.89
N ALA A 263 0.08 -0.87 18.18
CA ALA A 263 -1.11 -0.10 18.54
C ALA A 263 -0.90 0.71 19.83
N SER A 264 -0.19 0.16 20.82
CA SER A 264 0.08 0.89 22.06
C SER A 264 1.02 2.07 21.85
N ILE A 265 1.99 1.95 20.93
CA ILE A 265 2.88 3.06 20.53
C ILE A 265 2.09 4.12 19.77
N LEU A 266 1.30 3.72 18.76
CA LEU A 266 0.47 4.64 17.98
C LEU A 266 -0.49 5.43 18.88
N ARG A 267 -1.11 4.76 19.86
CA ARG A 267 -2.02 5.38 20.83
C ARG A 267 -1.36 6.49 21.65
N LEU A 268 -0.11 6.31 22.06
CA LEU A 268 0.65 7.37 22.74
C LEU A 268 1.01 8.50 21.79
N ALA A 269 1.43 8.16 20.57
CA ALA A 269 1.82 9.14 19.56
C ALA A 269 0.65 10.06 19.13
N ASP A 270 -0.53 9.49 18.92
CA ASP A 270 -1.74 10.25 18.55
C ASP A 270 -2.12 11.27 19.62
N VAL A 271 -2.03 10.88 20.89
CA VAL A 271 -2.36 11.75 22.01
C VAL A 271 -1.40 12.95 22.15
N LEU A 272 -0.16 12.81 21.75
CA LEU A 272 0.82 13.90 21.79
C LEU A 272 0.50 15.08 20.86
N ASP A 273 -0.41 14.89 19.91
CA ASP A 273 -0.96 15.97 19.08
C ASP A 273 -2.49 16.02 19.10
N LYS A 274 -3.09 15.80 20.28
CA LYS A 274 -4.56 15.73 20.44
C LYS A 274 -5.28 17.00 20.02
N SER A 275 -4.64 18.16 20.19
CA SER A 275 -5.16 19.44 19.73
C SER A 275 -5.00 19.71 18.24
N HIS A 276 -4.27 18.88 17.50
CA HIS A 276 -3.90 19.07 16.10
C HIS A 276 -3.10 20.36 15.83
N ARG A 277 -2.36 20.85 16.84
CA ARG A 277 -1.61 22.11 16.79
C ARG A 277 -0.10 21.93 16.77
N GLN A 278 0.39 20.70 16.72
CA GLN A 278 1.82 20.34 16.72
C GLN A 278 2.63 21.07 17.79
N LYS A 279 2.08 21.11 19.01
CA LYS A 279 2.70 21.82 20.15
C LYS A 279 3.98 21.14 20.65
N ILE A 280 4.14 19.87 20.34
CA ILE A 280 5.27 19.01 20.71
C ILE A 280 6.01 18.68 19.43
N SER A 281 7.22 19.21 19.27
CA SER A 281 8.10 18.97 18.10
C SER A 281 9.27 18.08 18.44
N ASP A 282 9.85 18.25 19.64
CA ASP A 282 11.06 17.57 20.05
C ASP A 282 10.85 16.86 21.38
N MET A 283 11.19 15.58 21.41
CA MET A 283 11.11 14.77 22.62
C MET A 283 12.43 14.15 22.94
N LYS A 284 12.80 14.19 24.22
CA LYS A 284 13.93 13.41 24.77
C LYS A 284 13.39 12.22 25.55
N PHE A 285 13.95 11.07 25.28
CA PHE A 285 13.55 9.83 25.89
C PHE A 285 14.57 9.37 26.93
N SER A 286 14.07 8.85 28.04
CA SER A 286 14.87 8.20 29.07
C SER A 286 14.13 6.97 29.58
N PHE A 287 14.81 5.83 29.57
CA PHE A 287 14.27 4.58 30.10
C PHE A 287 15.08 4.15 31.32
N LYS A 288 14.42 4.12 32.49
CA LYS A 288 15.01 3.71 33.75
C LYS A 288 13.93 3.13 34.65
N ASP A 289 14.27 2.07 35.38
CA ASP A 289 13.41 1.44 36.40
C ASP A 289 11.98 1.15 35.91
N TYR A 290 11.85 0.56 34.71
CA TYR A 290 10.57 0.29 34.02
C TYR A 290 9.70 1.54 33.79
N VAL A 291 10.32 2.71 33.73
CA VAL A 291 9.65 3.98 33.39
C VAL A 291 10.25 4.53 32.09
N LEU A 292 9.41 4.74 31.09
CA LEU A 292 9.76 5.48 29.88
C LEU A 292 9.35 6.95 30.07
N THR A 293 10.32 7.81 30.34
CA THR A 293 10.07 9.26 30.45
C THR A 293 10.26 9.92 29.10
N MET A 294 9.22 10.57 28.64
CA MET A 294 9.20 11.44 27.46
C MET A 294 9.22 12.88 27.93
N THR A 295 10.36 13.57 27.73
CA THR A 295 10.53 14.97 28.12
C THR A 295 10.40 15.85 26.90
N VAL A 296 9.41 16.75 26.90
CA VAL A 296 9.16 17.72 25.85
C VAL A 296 9.64 19.09 26.28
N ASP A 297 10.34 19.76 25.39
CA ASP A 297 10.79 21.15 25.60
C ASP A 297 9.90 22.06 24.76
N THR A 298 8.89 22.66 25.41
CA THR A 298 7.91 23.53 24.74
C THR A 298 7.36 24.58 25.68
N LEU A 299 7.19 25.78 25.16
CA LEU A 299 6.49 26.88 25.84
C LEU A 299 4.98 26.82 25.68
N ASN A 300 4.49 25.98 24.76
CA ASN A 300 3.06 25.81 24.54
C ASN A 300 2.38 25.16 25.74
N ASP A 301 1.13 25.51 25.97
CA ASP A 301 0.29 24.77 26.92
C ASP A 301 -0.11 23.41 26.36
N ILE A 302 0.38 22.34 26.99
CA ILE A 302 0.11 20.94 26.65
C ILE A 302 -0.84 20.26 27.66
N THR A 303 -1.63 21.04 28.40
CA THR A 303 -2.53 20.51 29.42
C THR A 303 -3.49 19.46 28.87
N LEU A 304 -4.04 19.68 27.64
CA LEU A 304 -4.92 18.72 26.97
C LEU A 304 -4.16 17.42 26.65
N GLU A 305 -3.01 17.52 26.00
CA GLU A 305 -2.20 16.38 25.63
C GLU A 305 -1.76 15.58 26.88
N ALA A 306 -1.29 16.26 27.90
CA ALA A 306 -0.84 15.63 29.14
C ALA A 306 -2.00 14.96 29.93
N GLY A 307 -3.19 15.57 29.90
CA GLY A 307 -4.40 15.00 30.53
C GLY A 307 -4.84 13.73 29.83
N VAL A 308 -4.99 13.77 28.52
CA VAL A 308 -5.39 12.61 27.72
C VAL A 308 -4.31 11.52 27.71
N PHE A 309 -3.02 11.89 27.69
CA PHE A 309 -1.91 10.95 27.75
C PHE A 309 -2.03 10.00 28.95
N LYS A 310 -2.32 10.50 30.13
CA LYS A 310 -2.48 9.70 31.35
C LYS A 310 -3.53 8.60 31.19
N THR A 311 -4.61 8.86 30.47
CA THR A 311 -5.71 7.89 30.26
C THR A 311 -5.38 6.83 29.21
N LYS A 312 -4.42 7.09 28.33
CA LYS A 312 -4.06 6.20 27.21
C LYS A 312 -2.85 5.31 27.46
N THR A 313 -2.20 5.44 28.61
CA THR A 313 -0.98 4.68 28.97
C THR A 313 -1.23 3.22 29.33
N GLU A 314 -2.46 2.82 29.62
CA GLU A 314 -2.80 1.51 30.16
C GLU A 314 -2.39 0.36 29.23
N LEU A 315 -2.70 0.47 27.94
CA LEU A 315 -2.35 -0.58 26.96
C LEU A 315 -0.82 -0.74 26.87
N PHE A 316 -0.10 0.38 26.80
CA PHE A 316 1.37 0.35 26.75
C PHE A 316 1.96 -0.35 27.99
N ARG A 317 1.43 -0.02 29.16
CA ARG A 317 1.86 -0.66 30.40
C ARG A 317 1.54 -2.17 30.44
N LYS A 318 0.37 -2.56 29.95
CA LYS A 318 -0.01 -3.99 29.90
C LYS A 318 0.89 -4.79 28.95
N VAL A 319 1.25 -4.19 27.81
CA VAL A 319 2.00 -4.88 26.75
C VAL A 319 3.49 -4.95 27.08
N PHE A 320 4.06 -3.88 27.61
CA PHE A 320 5.52 -3.77 27.82
C PHE A 320 5.94 -3.92 29.28
N GLY A 321 5.03 -3.90 30.24
CA GLY A 321 5.37 -3.82 31.66
C GLY A 321 6.02 -2.48 32.07
N VAL A 322 5.97 -1.48 31.20
CA VAL A 322 6.66 -0.19 31.32
C VAL A 322 5.64 0.93 31.49
N LYS A 323 5.92 1.85 32.42
CA LYS A 323 5.08 3.03 32.68
C LYS A 323 5.55 4.21 31.82
N PRO A 324 4.81 4.65 30.80
CA PRO A 324 5.14 5.88 30.07
C PRO A 324 4.75 7.10 30.89
N VAL A 325 5.63 8.11 30.91
CA VAL A 325 5.44 9.38 31.63
C VAL A 325 5.79 10.53 30.72
N LEU A 326 4.89 11.49 30.56
CA LEU A 326 5.13 12.73 29.82
C LEU A 326 5.55 13.82 30.83
N LYS A 327 6.68 14.48 30.59
CA LYS A 327 7.18 15.61 31.36
C LYS A 327 7.37 16.82 30.46
N GLN A 328 6.85 17.95 30.87
CA GLN A 328 7.14 19.24 30.20
C GLN A 328 8.34 19.89 30.93
N LYS A 329 9.36 20.20 30.15
CA LYS A 329 10.42 21.11 30.55
C LYS A 329 10.07 22.49 29.99
N ARG A 330 9.74 23.44 30.85
CA ARG A 330 9.59 24.82 30.42
C ARG A 330 10.99 25.38 30.27
N GLY A 331 11.39 25.77 29.06
CA GLY A 331 12.63 26.50 28.85
C GLY A 331 12.67 27.77 29.74
N LEU A 332 13.79 27.97 30.37
CA LEU A 332 14.11 29.20 31.10
C LEU A 332 14.26 30.35 30.09
#